data_1f015576b3d968a6266e51a1675dbca4
#
_entry.id   1f015576b3d968a6266e51a1675dbca4
#
_cell.length_a   1.000
_cell.length_b   1.000
_cell.length_c   1.000
_cell.angle_alpha   90.00
_cell.angle_beta   90.00
_cell.angle_gamma   90.00
#
_symmetry.space_group_name_H-M   'P 1'
#
loop_
_entity.id
_entity.type
_entity.pdbx_description
1 polymer ?
#
loop_
_entity_poly.entity_id
_entity_poly.type
_entity_poly.pdbx_seq_one_letter_code
_entity_poly.pdbx_strand_id
1 'polypeptide(L)'
;MAKEVKDFAARAAAFLGDDTIADEVVASQAATKTARSLACERAKRGLSQKEVAARMGVSQSKVCRMEDSLDADLSYGDIESYVHALGMDVTLFYDAVTASKETRAANFANAIADMIDKLRSLLPEDSRYDDAIDRFSGGVLFPIVRGHYGVTP
;
A
#
# COMPACT_ATOMS: atom_id res chain seq x y z
N MET A 1 -11.08 7.61 3.45
CA MET A 1 -9.85 8.07 4.15
C MET A 1 -9.25 9.34 3.54
N ALA A 2 -8.67 9.36 2.33
CA ALA A 2 -8.04 10.60 1.80
C ALA A 2 -9.00 11.79 1.65
N LYS A 3 -10.27 11.58 1.33
CA LYS A 3 -11.30 12.63 1.24
C LYS A 3 -11.66 13.16 2.63
N GLU A 4 -11.88 12.28 3.59
CA GLU A 4 -12.23 12.66 4.98
C GLU A 4 -11.13 13.47 5.65
N VAL A 5 -9.86 13.17 5.40
CA VAL A 5 -8.72 13.94 5.89
C VAL A 5 -8.70 15.34 5.30
N LYS A 6 -8.92 15.46 3.98
CA LYS A 6 -9.00 16.77 3.31
C LYS A 6 -10.18 17.60 3.82
N ASP A 7 -11.33 16.96 4.03
CA ASP A 7 -12.53 17.62 4.58
C ASP A 7 -12.31 18.07 6.03
N PHE A 8 -11.61 17.27 6.85
CA PHE A 8 -11.22 17.66 8.22
C PHE A 8 -10.21 18.80 8.22
N ALA A 9 -9.16 18.72 7.40
CA ALA A 9 -8.14 19.74 7.29
C ALA A 9 -8.72 21.08 6.82
N ALA A 10 -9.63 21.06 5.83
CA ALA A 10 -10.32 22.26 5.38
C ALA A 10 -11.20 22.90 6.46
N ARG A 11 -11.89 22.09 7.29
CA ARG A 11 -12.67 22.59 8.42
C ARG A 11 -11.81 23.21 9.52
N ALA A 12 -10.66 22.56 9.82
CA ALA A 12 -9.72 23.08 10.80
C ALA A 12 -9.12 24.41 10.35
N ALA A 13 -8.71 24.53 9.09
CA ALA A 13 -8.19 25.75 8.49
C ALA A 13 -9.24 26.89 8.54
N ALA A 14 -10.48 26.59 8.16
CA ALA A 14 -11.57 27.56 8.22
C ALA A 14 -11.89 28.03 9.66
N PHE A 15 -11.80 27.13 10.64
CA PHE A 15 -12.04 27.47 12.05
C PHE A 15 -10.93 28.33 12.66
N LEU A 16 -9.67 28.06 12.25
CA LEU A 16 -8.50 28.78 12.76
C LEU A 16 -8.15 30.02 11.93
N GLY A 17 -8.78 30.21 10.78
CA GLY A 17 -8.54 31.34 9.88
C GLY A 17 -7.17 31.31 9.19
N ASP A 18 -6.59 30.09 9.02
CA ASP A 18 -5.28 29.88 8.43
C ASP A 18 -5.32 28.72 7.41
N ASP A 19 -5.28 29.07 6.13
CA ASP A 19 -5.36 28.11 5.02
C ASP A 19 -4.12 27.19 4.93
N THR A 20 -2.98 27.58 5.55
CA THR A 20 -1.75 26.76 5.52
C THR A 20 -1.90 25.49 6.36
N ILE A 21 -2.74 25.51 7.37
CA ILE A 21 -3.00 24.37 8.25
C ILE A 21 -3.54 23.15 7.47
N ALA A 22 -4.37 23.39 6.46
CA ALA A 22 -4.92 22.31 5.65
C ALA A 22 -3.81 21.53 4.92
N ASP A 23 -2.87 22.25 4.32
CA ASP A 23 -1.74 21.67 3.60
C ASP A 23 -0.75 20.98 4.56
N GLU A 24 -0.49 21.56 5.72
CA GLU A 24 0.36 20.98 6.76
C GLU A 24 -0.21 19.66 7.30
N VAL A 25 -1.51 19.59 7.57
CA VAL A 25 -2.19 18.37 8.02
C VAL A 25 -2.11 17.28 6.96
N VAL A 26 -2.35 17.63 5.70
CA VAL A 26 -2.26 16.67 4.58
C VAL A 26 -0.82 16.18 4.40
N ALA A 27 0.16 17.07 4.46
CA ALA A 27 1.59 16.74 4.35
C ALA A 27 2.05 15.85 5.52
N SER A 28 1.69 16.17 6.76
CA SER A 28 1.99 15.37 7.95
C SER A 28 1.41 13.96 7.86
N GLN A 29 0.17 13.83 7.40
CA GLN A 29 -0.44 12.52 7.21
C GLN A 29 0.19 11.72 6.07
N ALA A 30 0.62 12.37 5.01
CA ALA A 30 1.37 11.72 3.94
C ALA A 30 2.73 11.22 4.42
N ALA A 31 3.41 12.01 5.27
CA ALA A 31 4.74 11.70 5.80
C ALA A 31 4.76 10.55 6.82
N THR A 32 3.61 10.16 7.39
CA THR A 32 3.49 9.08 8.39
C THR A 32 2.60 7.93 7.92
N LYS A 33 2.31 7.86 6.64
CA LYS A 33 1.35 6.91 6.06
C LYS A 33 1.73 5.45 6.30
N THR A 34 3.00 5.10 6.09
CA THR A 34 3.51 3.73 6.26
C THR A 34 3.52 3.36 7.74
N ALA A 35 4.09 4.19 8.61
CA ALA A 35 4.14 3.96 10.05
C ALA A 35 2.75 3.72 10.64
N ARG A 36 1.78 4.57 10.28
CA ARG A 36 0.38 4.44 10.72
C ARG A 36 -0.29 3.19 10.14
N SER A 37 0.03 2.80 8.90
CA SER A 37 -0.49 1.57 8.32
C SER A 37 -0.02 0.35 9.10
N LEU A 38 1.26 0.28 9.48
CA LEU A 38 1.82 -0.79 10.30
C LEU A 38 1.09 -0.90 11.64
N ALA A 39 0.93 0.22 12.36
CA ALA A 39 0.21 0.26 13.63
C ALA A 39 -1.26 -0.18 13.48
N CYS A 40 -1.93 0.25 12.42
CA CYS A 40 -3.31 -0.14 12.12
C CYS A 40 -3.43 -1.65 11.86
N GLU A 41 -2.52 -2.23 11.05
CA GLU A 41 -2.52 -3.65 10.75
C GLU A 41 -2.22 -4.51 12.00
N ARG A 42 -1.32 -4.04 12.88
CA ARG A 42 -1.11 -4.66 14.19
C ARG A 42 -2.39 -4.66 15.03
N ALA A 43 -3.03 -3.49 15.14
CA ALA A 43 -4.24 -3.35 15.94
C ALA A 43 -5.40 -4.23 15.43
N LYS A 44 -5.60 -4.31 14.12
CA LYS A 44 -6.59 -5.21 13.49
C LYS A 44 -6.39 -6.68 13.87
N ARG A 45 -5.14 -7.09 14.12
CA ARG A 45 -4.78 -8.46 14.54
C ARG A 45 -4.81 -8.65 16.05
N GLY A 46 -5.19 -7.64 16.82
CA GLY A 46 -5.22 -7.66 18.27
C GLY A 46 -3.85 -7.80 18.93
N LEU A 47 -2.76 -7.51 18.20
CA LEU A 47 -1.41 -7.65 18.73
C LEU A 47 -0.96 -6.37 19.45
N SER A 48 -0.32 -6.54 20.60
CA SER A 48 0.37 -5.45 21.29
C SER A 48 1.72 -5.15 20.64
N GLN A 49 2.25 -3.94 20.82
CA GLN A 49 3.62 -3.59 20.43
C GLN A 49 4.67 -4.54 21.02
N LYS A 50 4.45 -5.02 22.24
CA LYS A 50 5.33 -5.99 22.92
C LYS A 50 5.37 -7.33 22.21
N GLU A 51 4.24 -7.83 21.74
CA GLU A 51 4.18 -9.09 20.99
C GLU A 51 4.86 -8.97 19.63
N VAL A 52 4.64 -7.87 18.91
CA VAL A 52 5.32 -7.61 17.64
C VAL A 52 6.83 -7.49 17.87
N ALA A 53 7.27 -6.76 18.90
CA ALA A 53 8.68 -6.63 19.26
C ALA A 53 9.32 -7.99 19.55
N ALA A 54 8.63 -8.86 20.27
CA ALA A 54 9.11 -10.22 20.55
C ALA A 54 9.28 -11.05 19.27
N ARG A 55 8.35 -10.95 18.33
CA ARG A 55 8.42 -11.65 17.03
C ARG A 55 9.53 -11.11 16.13
N MET A 56 9.77 -9.79 16.19
CA MET A 56 10.87 -9.12 15.47
C MET A 56 12.24 -9.33 16.10
N GLY A 57 12.32 -9.82 17.35
CA GLY A 57 13.57 -9.90 18.10
C GLY A 57 14.14 -8.54 18.50
N VAL A 58 13.28 -7.53 18.70
CA VAL A 58 13.68 -6.15 19.06
C VAL A 58 13.01 -5.70 20.37
N SER A 59 13.37 -4.51 20.86
CA SER A 59 12.70 -3.92 22.02
C SER A 59 11.32 -3.33 21.64
N GLN A 60 10.39 -3.32 22.60
CA GLN A 60 9.09 -2.68 22.43
C GLN A 60 9.23 -1.18 22.11
N SER A 61 10.25 -0.52 22.70
CA SER A 61 10.55 0.90 22.39
C SER A 61 10.96 1.12 20.92
N LYS A 62 11.57 0.13 20.25
CA LYS A 62 11.86 0.20 18.82
C LYS A 62 10.55 0.16 18.02
N VAL A 63 9.63 -0.75 18.34
CA VAL A 63 8.32 -0.85 17.68
C VAL A 63 7.50 0.42 17.89
N CYS A 64 7.46 0.97 19.10
CA CYS A 64 6.80 2.23 19.40
C CYS A 64 7.36 3.36 18.51
N ARG A 65 8.69 3.50 18.43
CA ARG A 65 9.32 4.52 17.57
C ARG A 65 9.00 4.33 16.09
N MET A 66 8.94 3.10 15.61
CA MET A 66 8.57 2.82 14.22
C MET A 66 7.15 3.28 13.91
N GLU A 67 6.20 3.06 14.82
CA GLU A 67 4.80 3.47 14.65
C GLU A 67 4.59 5.00 14.74
N ASP A 68 5.49 5.69 15.43
CA ASP A 68 5.46 7.14 15.64
C ASP A 68 6.40 7.92 14.71
N SER A 69 7.20 7.22 13.87
CA SER A 69 8.20 7.85 13.01
C SER A 69 7.62 8.42 11.72
N LEU A 70 8.39 9.27 11.07
CA LEU A 70 8.15 9.63 9.68
C LEU A 70 8.50 8.44 8.76
N ASP A 71 7.81 8.30 7.64
CA ASP A 71 8.09 7.23 6.67
C ASP A 71 9.53 7.31 6.13
N ALA A 72 10.10 8.52 6.06
CA ALA A 72 11.50 8.74 5.66
C ALA A 72 12.52 8.15 6.64
N ASP A 73 12.15 7.93 7.89
CA ASP A 73 13.02 7.38 8.93
C ASP A 73 12.90 5.85 9.04
N LEU A 74 11.94 5.25 8.32
CA LEU A 74 11.75 3.81 8.27
C LEU A 74 12.64 3.20 7.19
N SER A 75 13.52 2.27 7.57
CA SER A 75 14.20 1.45 6.57
C SER A 75 13.26 0.39 5.99
N TYR A 76 13.51 -0.04 4.76
CA TYR A 76 12.79 -1.17 4.15
C TYR A 76 12.88 -2.43 5.03
N GLY A 77 14.07 -2.73 5.59
CA GLY A 77 14.26 -3.89 6.47
C GLY A 77 13.43 -3.81 7.76
N ASP A 78 13.21 -2.60 8.31
CA ASP A 78 12.33 -2.41 9.46
C ASP A 78 10.87 -2.69 9.08
N ILE A 79 10.41 -2.20 7.93
CA ILE A 79 9.05 -2.45 7.42
C ILE A 79 8.85 -3.94 7.16
N GLU A 80 9.77 -4.58 6.46
CA GLU A 80 9.71 -6.00 6.13
C GLU A 80 9.65 -6.87 7.40
N SER A 81 10.55 -6.62 8.37
CA SER A 81 10.58 -7.34 9.64
C SER A 81 9.28 -7.16 10.44
N TYR A 82 8.73 -5.94 10.43
CA TYR A 82 7.46 -5.66 11.11
C TYR A 82 6.30 -6.42 10.45
N VAL A 83 6.20 -6.35 9.12
CA VAL A 83 5.15 -7.02 8.34
C VAL A 83 5.21 -8.53 8.51
N HIS A 84 6.42 -9.13 8.49
CA HIS A 84 6.62 -10.55 8.76
C HIS A 84 6.19 -10.92 10.20
N ALA A 85 6.46 -10.07 11.18
CA ALA A 85 6.00 -10.28 12.56
C ALA A 85 4.46 -10.30 12.69
N LEU A 86 3.76 -9.64 11.77
CA LEU A 86 2.30 -9.71 11.65
C LEU A 86 1.80 -10.97 10.90
N GLY A 87 2.69 -11.80 10.38
CA GLY A 87 2.35 -12.96 9.54
C GLY A 87 1.94 -12.57 8.13
N MET A 88 2.49 -11.47 7.62
CA MET A 88 2.25 -10.93 6.28
C MET A 88 3.53 -10.90 5.47
N ASP A 89 3.42 -10.63 4.19
CA ASP A 89 4.54 -10.43 3.27
C ASP A 89 4.49 -9.03 2.64
N VAL A 90 5.64 -8.51 2.20
CA VAL A 90 5.75 -7.21 1.54
C VAL A 90 5.92 -7.41 0.06
N THR A 91 5.07 -6.75 -0.72
CA THR A 91 5.24 -6.62 -2.17
C THR A 91 5.52 -5.16 -2.50
N LEU A 92 6.65 -4.89 -3.16
CA LEU A 92 7.02 -3.55 -3.63
C LEU A 92 6.55 -3.34 -5.07
N PHE A 93 5.96 -2.19 -5.30
CA PHE A 93 5.65 -1.71 -6.64
C PHE A 93 6.29 -0.35 -6.86
N TYR A 94 7.01 -0.19 -7.97
CA TYR A 94 7.66 1.05 -8.35
C TYR A 94 6.92 1.70 -9.51
N ASP A 95 6.43 2.93 -9.32
CA ASP A 95 5.80 3.71 -10.38
C ASP A 95 6.80 4.71 -10.99
N ALA A 96 6.97 4.67 -12.30
CA ALA A 96 7.81 5.59 -13.03
C ALA A 96 7.09 6.94 -13.22
N VAL A 97 7.03 7.77 -12.19
CA VAL A 97 6.24 9.02 -12.14
C VAL A 97 6.58 10.02 -13.26
N THR A 98 7.79 9.94 -13.86
CA THR A 98 8.22 10.76 -15.00
C THR A 98 7.85 10.16 -16.35
N ALA A 99 7.35 8.92 -16.39
CA ALA A 99 6.91 8.28 -17.62
C ALA A 99 5.54 8.79 -18.08
N SER A 100 5.18 8.49 -19.33
CA SER A 100 3.85 8.80 -19.85
C SER A 100 2.74 8.10 -19.07
N LYS A 101 1.52 8.62 -19.14
CA LYS A 101 0.36 8.01 -18.49
C LYS A 101 0.11 6.59 -18.99
N GLU A 102 0.38 6.35 -20.25
CA GLU A 102 0.23 5.04 -20.91
C GLU A 102 1.24 4.05 -20.36
N THR A 103 2.53 4.46 -20.24
CA THR A 103 3.58 3.62 -19.64
C THR A 103 3.25 3.30 -18.18
N ARG A 104 2.80 4.28 -17.42
CA ARG A 104 2.40 4.08 -16.03
C ARG A 104 1.22 3.12 -15.90
N ALA A 105 0.20 3.27 -16.77
CA ALA A 105 -0.92 2.35 -16.81
C ALA A 105 -0.50 0.91 -17.13
N ALA A 106 0.43 0.72 -18.07
CA ALA A 106 0.98 -0.59 -18.39
C ALA A 106 1.75 -1.21 -17.22
N ASN A 107 2.55 -0.41 -16.50
CA ASN A 107 3.28 -0.87 -15.31
C ASN A 107 2.30 -1.32 -14.20
N PHE A 108 1.22 -0.59 -13.96
CA PHE A 108 0.19 -1.01 -13.02
C PHE A 108 -0.52 -2.28 -13.47
N ALA A 109 -0.83 -2.41 -14.75
CA ALA A 109 -1.47 -3.61 -15.30
C ALA A 109 -0.58 -4.85 -15.13
N ASN A 110 0.72 -4.73 -15.37
CA ASN A 110 1.70 -5.82 -15.15
C ASN A 110 1.77 -6.21 -13.66
N ALA A 111 1.85 -5.23 -12.74
CA ALA A 111 1.85 -5.51 -11.30
C ALA A 111 0.56 -6.21 -10.84
N ILE A 112 -0.58 -5.86 -11.42
CA ILE A 112 -1.86 -6.54 -11.15
C ILE A 112 -1.81 -7.98 -11.69
N ALA A 113 -1.22 -8.20 -12.88
CA ALA A 113 -1.07 -9.54 -13.44
C ALA A 113 -0.22 -10.43 -12.53
N ASP A 114 0.92 -9.94 -12.03
CA ASP A 114 1.78 -10.67 -11.09
C ASP A 114 1.02 -11.02 -9.79
N MET A 115 0.21 -10.09 -9.27
CA MET A 115 -0.64 -10.36 -8.10
C MET A 115 -1.72 -11.39 -8.38
N ILE A 116 -2.28 -11.42 -9.59
CA ILE A 116 -3.26 -12.43 -10.02
C ILE A 116 -2.62 -13.81 -10.08
N ASP A 117 -1.41 -13.93 -10.63
CA ASP A 117 -0.70 -15.19 -10.67
C ASP A 117 -0.39 -15.73 -9.27
N LYS A 118 -0.01 -14.83 -8.35
CA LYS A 118 0.13 -15.18 -6.93
C LYS A 118 -1.21 -15.62 -6.31
N LEU A 119 -2.31 -14.92 -6.61
CA LEU A 119 -3.64 -15.31 -6.16
C LEU A 119 -4.02 -16.70 -6.67
N ARG A 120 -3.79 -16.98 -7.96
CA ARG A 120 -4.06 -18.28 -8.59
C ARG A 120 -3.32 -19.41 -7.86
N SER A 121 -2.06 -19.19 -7.47
CA SER A 121 -1.27 -20.18 -6.75
C SER A 121 -1.78 -20.48 -5.32
N LEU A 122 -2.61 -19.62 -4.75
CA LEU A 122 -3.17 -19.76 -3.40
C LEU A 122 -4.59 -20.33 -3.41
N LEU A 123 -5.27 -20.34 -4.56
CA LEU A 123 -6.63 -20.86 -4.67
C LEU A 123 -6.62 -22.38 -4.91
N PRO A 124 -7.67 -23.08 -4.48
CA PRO A 124 -7.87 -24.48 -4.86
C PRO A 124 -7.94 -24.62 -6.39
N GLU A 125 -7.52 -25.77 -6.92
CA GLU A 125 -7.74 -26.13 -8.32
C GLU A 125 -9.25 -26.27 -8.60
N ASP A 126 -9.89 -25.17 -8.97
CA ASP A 126 -11.33 -25.10 -9.24
C ASP A 126 -11.57 -24.19 -10.47
N SER A 127 -12.11 -24.78 -11.53
CA SER A 127 -12.36 -24.10 -12.81
C SER A 127 -13.17 -22.79 -12.69
N ARG A 128 -13.99 -22.65 -11.65
CA ARG A 128 -14.77 -21.41 -11.42
C ARG A 128 -13.89 -20.22 -11.10
N TYR A 129 -12.81 -20.44 -10.34
CA TYR A 129 -11.84 -19.37 -10.03
C TYR A 129 -11.00 -19.04 -11.26
N ASP A 130 -10.55 -20.05 -11.99
CA ASP A 130 -9.76 -19.87 -13.22
C ASP A 130 -10.56 -19.12 -14.27
N ASP A 131 -11.81 -19.49 -14.54
CA ASP A 131 -12.71 -18.80 -15.47
C ASP A 131 -12.96 -17.33 -15.07
N ALA A 132 -13.07 -17.03 -13.76
CA ALA A 132 -13.27 -15.68 -13.28
C ALA A 132 -12.00 -14.82 -13.46
N ILE A 133 -10.85 -15.39 -13.16
CA ILE A 133 -9.54 -14.75 -13.32
C ILE A 133 -9.25 -14.49 -14.81
N ASP A 134 -9.50 -15.46 -15.67
CA ASP A 134 -9.25 -15.34 -17.11
C ASP A 134 -10.15 -14.27 -17.75
N ARG A 135 -11.41 -14.19 -17.35
CA ARG A 135 -12.31 -13.13 -17.79
C ARG A 135 -11.87 -11.74 -17.34
N PHE A 136 -11.39 -11.61 -16.10
CA PHE A 136 -10.87 -10.34 -15.61
C PHE A 136 -9.57 -9.95 -16.32
N SER A 137 -8.63 -10.86 -16.44
CA SER A 137 -7.34 -10.63 -17.10
C SER A 137 -7.54 -10.28 -18.59
N GLY A 138 -8.34 -11.06 -19.30
CA GLY A 138 -8.62 -10.86 -20.73
C GLY A 138 -9.43 -9.59 -21.01
N GLY A 139 -10.41 -9.29 -20.15
CA GLY A 139 -11.31 -8.14 -20.35
C GLY A 139 -10.74 -6.80 -19.90
N VAL A 140 -9.86 -6.78 -18.91
CA VAL A 140 -9.36 -5.54 -18.30
C VAL A 140 -7.87 -5.33 -18.53
N LEU A 141 -7.02 -6.31 -18.19
CA LEU A 141 -5.57 -6.11 -18.21
C LEU A 141 -4.97 -6.18 -19.61
N PHE A 142 -5.34 -7.17 -20.41
CA PHE A 142 -4.81 -7.35 -21.76
C PHE A 142 -5.03 -6.14 -22.68
N PRO A 143 -6.19 -5.50 -22.71
CA PRO A 143 -6.38 -4.29 -23.53
C PRO A 143 -5.45 -3.14 -23.15
N ILE A 144 -5.15 -2.97 -21.85
CA ILE A 144 -4.25 -1.90 -21.37
C ILE A 144 -2.81 -2.19 -21.82
N VAL A 145 -2.34 -3.42 -21.61
CA VAL A 145 -0.96 -3.84 -21.95
C VAL A 145 -0.77 -3.83 -23.47
N ARG A 146 -1.68 -4.38 -24.26
CA ARG A 146 -1.62 -4.37 -25.72
C ARG A 146 -1.60 -2.98 -26.31
N GLY A 147 -2.43 -2.07 -25.80
CA GLY A 147 -2.47 -0.69 -26.27
C GLY A 147 -1.12 0.03 -26.10
N HIS A 148 -0.33 -0.37 -25.10
CA HIS A 148 0.98 0.22 -24.84
C HIS A 148 2.10 -0.36 -25.73
N TYR A 149 2.11 -1.68 -25.96
CA TYR A 149 3.20 -2.35 -26.69
C TYR A 149 2.96 -2.48 -28.21
N GLY A 150 1.83 -1.94 -28.73
CA GLY A 150 1.54 -1.95 -30.16
C GLY A 150 1.42 -3.34 -30.79
N VAL A 151 1.13 -4.36 -29.98
CA VAL A 151 0.90 -5.73 -30.49
C VAL A 151 -0.49 -5.79 -31.10
N THR A 152 -0.56 -5.51 -32.39
CA THR A 152 -1.72 -5.85 -33.23
C THR A 152 -1.79 -7.36 -33.44
N PRO A 153 -2.98 -7.96 -33.53
CA PRO A 153 -3.18 -9.39 -33.69
C PRO A 153 -2.57 -9.93 -34.99
#